data_aa7d96796f0fad24e5fc247fdc4dd353
#
_entry.id   aa7d96796f0fad24e5fc247fdc4dd353
#
_cell.length_a   1.000
_cell.length_b   1.000
_cell.length_c   1.000
_cell.angle_alpha   90.00
_cell.angle_beta   90.00
_cell.angle_gamma   90.00
#
_symmetry.space_group_name_H-M   'P 1'
#
loop_
_entity.id
_entity.type
_entity.pdbx_description
1 polymer ?
#
loop_
_entity_poly.entity_id
_entity_poly.type
_entity_poly.pdbx_seq_one_letter_code
_entity_poly.pdbx_strand_id
1 'polypeptide(L)'
;MNTNSKELLTETPFKIMLKLSVPAIIGMMVIGLYPLMDGIFAGQLLGQDAMTAIGVSMPFTYFNTGIATLIGVGSSSILSRAIGENNKDTFKKIMNNLLFWVLILSLIITILGVIFSKKLLSLIGAEGTILDLANRYLTIIFTGSLFVNFAQSANMLLRGEGLMKKAMVIMTLGAGLNIILDPLLMIAMRNIDRGIEGAAIATILAQIVQAFVTYYYFKYKSNTIKIEKIKKEITISKEVFAVGVSAMLMQVLTIIQQSILYSQAFRYGGDEAGSIMAATLRIMAFSFIPLWGMSQGLQPAIGTNFGAKEYIRVKHIFKIFLLSSILLAAIFWIPAMLFTENLLSLFGLSNTTLINGTLYFRIFYSVFLGYGIMIMTLTFFQAIGDAKSAGNLVIMRQIVIFVPAMIILPMFLGLNAIWVTPPIIDIFIIVISIFLYIKTIKKFK
;
A
#
# COMPACT_ATOMS: atom_id res chain seq x y z
N MET A 1 21.19 -19.53 -11.29
CA MET A 1 20.29 -19.19 -10.17
C MET A 1 21.10 -18.71 -8.99
N ASN A 2 20.73 -17.57 -8.39
CA ASN A 2 21.31 -17.11 -7.13
C ASN A 2 20.91 -18.03 -5.97
N THR A 3 21.70 -18.04 -4.88
CA THR A 3 21.42 -18.84 -3.68
C THR A 3 19.99 -18.61 -3.16
N ASN A 4 19.53 -17.37 -3.09
CA ASN A 4 18.17 -17.04 -2.64
C ASN A 4 17.08 -17.61 -3.55
N SER A 5 17.30 -17.61 -4.86
CA SER A 5 16.33 -18.18 -5.82
C SER A 5 16.24 -19.72 -5.70
N LYS A 6 17.35 -20.39 -5.41
CA LYS A 6 17.35 -21.83 -5.11
C LYS A 6 16.59 -22.12 -3.83
N GLU A 7 16.79 -21.32 -2.79
CA GLU A 7 16.08 -21.48 -1.51
C GLU A 7 14.56 -21.38 -1.67
N LEU A 8 14.05 -20.47 -2.51
CA LEU A 8 12.61 -20.36 -2.77
C LEU A 8 12.01 -21.64 -3.39
N LEU A 9 12.83 -22.41 -4.09
CA LEU A 9 12.41 -23.68 -4.71
C LEU A 9 12.65 -24.93 -3.83
N THR A 10 13.53 -24.85 -2.84
CA THR A 10 13.98 -26.05 -2.08
C THR A 10 13.57 -26.04 -0.60
N GLU A 11 13.54 -24.86 0.03
CA GLU A 11 13.22 -24.75 1.46
C GLU A 11 11.77 -25.09 1.75
N THR A 12 11.47 -25.48 2.99
CA THR A 12 10.08 -25.77 3.41
C THR A 12 9.19 -24.53 3.27
N PRO A 13 7.91 -24.68 2.86
CA PRO A 13 6.98 -23.56 2.69
C PRO A 13 6.85 -22.66 3.93
N PHE A 14 6.89 -23.24 5.13
CA PHE A 14 6.82 -22.49 6.38
C PHE A 14 8.06 -21.61 6.61
N LYS A 15 9.26 -22.15 6.34
CA LYS A 15 10.51 -21.40 6.47
C LYS A 15 10.59 -20.26 5.45
N ILE A 16 10.11 -20.49 4.21
CA ILE A 16 9.98 -19.45 3.20
C ILE A 16 9.05 -18.34 3.68
N MET A 17 7.89 -18.71 4.20
CA MET A 17 6.92 -17.76 4.71
C MET A 17 7.54 -16.87 5.79
N LEU A 18 8.19 -17.42 6.81
CA LEU A 18 8.83 -16.64 7.87
C LEU A 18 9.96 -15.75 7.31
N LYS A 19 10.83 -16.31 6.48
CA LYS A 19 11.99 -15.61 5.91
C LYS A 19 11.60 -14.40 5.06
N LEU A 20 10.47 -14.49 4.36
CA LEU A 20 9.99 -13.41 3.51
C LEU A 20 9.02 -12.47 4.25
N SER A 21 8.11 -13.01 5.06
CA SER A 21 7.06 -12.21 5.69
C SER A 21 7.57 -11.37 6.86
N VAL A 22 8.43 -11.91 7.73
CA VAL A 22 8.88 -11.17 8.92
C VAL A 22 9.60 -9.86 8.54
N PRO A 23 10.61 -9.87 7.64
CA PRO A 23 11.22 -8.61 7.21
C PRO A 23 10.25 -7.69 6.48
N ALA A 24 9.33 -8.25 5.67
CA ALA A 24 8.34 -7.46 4.96
C ALA A 24 7.37 -6.76 5.91
N ILE A 25 6.86 -7.46 6.93
CA ILE A 25 5.98 -6.90 7.96
C ILE A 25 6.69 -5.76 8.70
N ILE A 26 7.92 -5.99 9.18
CA ILE A 26 8.71 -4.95 9.88
C ILE A 26 8.90 -3.73 8.97
N GLY A 27 9.31 -3.92 7.72
CA GLY A 27 9.50 -2.83 6.78
C GLY A 27 8.21 -2.04 6.52
N MET A 28 7.07 -2.74 6.38
CA MET A 28 5.79 -2.09 6.16
C MET A 28 5.27 -1.35 7.40
N MET A 29 5.52 -1.88 8.60
CA MET A 29 5.18 -1.16 9.84
C MET A 29 5.99 0.14 9.96
N VAL A 30 7.28 0.11 9.65
CA VAL A 30 8.12 1.33 9.66
C VAL A 30 7.64 2.35 8.63
N ILE A 31 7.28 1.91 7.41
CA ILE A 31 6.69 2.80 6.39
C ILE A 31 5.34 3.39 6.84
N GLY A 32 4.52 2.61 7.51
CA GLY A 32 3.24 3.09 8.02
C GLY A 32 3.36 4.11 9.15
N LEU A 33 4.49 4.11 9.87
CA LEU A 33 4.73 5.05 10.97
C LEU A 33 5.18 6.44 10.48
N TYR A 34 5.95 6.54 9.40
CA TYR A 34 6.53 7.84 9.04
C TYR A 34 5.48 8.91 8.67
N PRO A 35 4.39 8.65 7.90
CA PRO A 35 3.38 9.68 7.64
C PRO A 35 2.62 10.12 8.90
N LEU A 36 2.54 9.23 9.90
CA LEU A 36 1.99 9.57 11.21
C LEU A 36 2.91 10.55 11.95
N MET A 37 4.23 10.31 11.91
CA MET A 37 5.23 11.18 12.53
C MET A 37 5.29 12.55 11.85
N ASP A 38 5.22 12.61 10.51
CA ASP A 38 5.14 13.87 9.76
C ASP A 38 3.97 14.74 10.26
N GLY A 39 2.78 14.14 10.41
CA GLY A 39 1.59 14.84 10.90
C GLY A 39 1.75 15.32 12.36
N ILE A 40 2.34 14.50 13.24
CA ILE A 40 2.58 14.84 14.64
C ILE A 40 3.59 16.01 14.73
N PHE A 41 4.71 15.93 14.04
CA PHE A 41 5.72 16.98 14.04
C PHE A 41 5.18 18.29 13.45
N ALA A 42 4.44 18.22 12.34
CA ALA A 42 3.81 19.40 11.77
C ALA A 42 2.83 20.05 12.74
N GLY A 43 1.98 19.26 13.40
CA GLY A 43 1.05 19.78 14.41
C GLY A 43 1.73 20.43 15.61
N GLN A 44 2.76 19.79 16.15
CA GLN A 44 3.46 20.28 17.35
C GLN A 44 4.40 21.46 17.07
N LEU A 45 5.07 21.46 15.92
CA LEU A 45 6.11 22.46 15.62
C LEU A 45 5.58 23.65 14.81
N LEU A 46 4.60 23.43 13.92
CA LEU A 46 4.10 24.43 12.97
C LEU A 46 2.65 24.83 13.21
N GLY A 47 1.91 24.04 13.99
CA GLY A 47 0.51 24.29 14.32
C GLY A 47 -0.51 23.50 13.51
N GLN A 48 -1.80 23.69 13.85
CA GLN A 48 -2.90 22.90 13.33
C GLN A 48 -3.10 23.04 11.81
N ASP A 49 -2.87 24.25 11.28
CA ASP A 49 -3.04 24.50 9.83
C ASP A 49 -2.03 23.71 8.99
N ALA A 50 -0.78 23.61 9.44
CA ALA A 50 0.26 22.84 8.79
C ALA A 50 -0.06 21.32 8.82
N MET A 51 -0.52 20.81 9.95
CA MET A 51 -0.98 19.42 10.07
C MET A 51 -2.14 19.15 9.12
N THR A 52 -3.11 20.05 9.04
CA THR A 52 -4.26 19.95 8.15
C THR A 52 -3.83 19.99 6.69
N ALA A 53 -2.88 20.88 6.33
CA ALA A 53 -2.35 21.02 4.98
C ALA A 53 -1.64 19.72 4.50
N ILE A 54 -0.84 19.07 5.35
CA ILE A 54 -0.25 17.75 5.05
C ILE A 54 -1.36 16.72 4.86
N GLY A 55 -2.37 16.69 5.74
CA GLY A 55 -3.49 15.76 5.65
C GLY A 55 -4.27 15.88 4.33
N VAL A 56 -4.60 17.11 3.92
CA VAL A 56 -5.29 17.39 2.66
C VAL A 56 -4.43 17.03 1.45
N SER A 57 -3.11 17.04 1.58
CA SER A 57 -2.16 16.66 0.52
C SER A 57 -2.04 15.13 0.33
N MET A 58 -2.43 14.33 1.32
CA MET A 58 -2.24 12.86 1.29
C MET A 58 -2.86 12.14 0.08
N PRO A 59 -4.08 12.43 -0.38
CA PRO A 59 -4.64 11.74 -1.55
C PRO A 59 -3.74 11.86 -2.79
N PHE A 60 -3.15 13.03 -3.01
CA PHE A 60 -2.25 13.28 -4.14
C PHE A 60 -0.90 12.61 -3.98
N THR A 61 -0.38 12.56 -2.76
CA THR A 61 0.83 11.81 -2.42
C THR A 61 0.63 10.32 -2.64
N TYR A 62 -0.51 9.76 -2.24
CA TYR A 62 -0.85 8.37 -2.51
C TYR A 62 -1.05 8.07 -4.00
N PHE A 63 -1.60 9.00 -4.77
CA PHE A 63 -1.68 8.85 -6.21
C PHE A 63 -0.29 8.81 -6.85
N ASN A 64 0.63 9.68 -6.43
CA ASN A 64 2.02 9.66 -6.88
C ASN A 64 2.70 8.31 -6.58
N THR A 65 2.60 7.83 -5.34
CA THR A 65 3.16 6.51 -4.96
C THR A 65 2.42 5.33 -5.60
N GLY A 66 1.17 5.53 -6.03
CA GLY A 66 0.41 4.59 -6.82
C GLY A 66 1.10 4.23 -8.15
N ILE A 67 1.80 5.18 -8.76
CA ILE A 67 2.62 4.94 -9.97
C ILE A 67 3.80 4.03 -9.65
N ALA A 68 4.48 4.25 -8.52
CA ALA A 68 5.54 3.35 -8.08
C ALA A 68 5.01 1.92 -7.86
N THR A 69 3.81 1.81 -7.29
CA THR A 69 3.13 0.53 -7.06
C THR A 69 2.77 -0.16 -8.38
N LEU A 70 2.22 0.59 -9.35
CA LEU A 70 1.91 0.08 -10.69
C LEU A 70 3.15 -0.53 -11.35
N ILE A 71 4.23 0.22 -11.43
CA ILE A 71 5.45 -0.23 -12.11
C ILE A 71 6.14 -1.32 -11.28
N GLY A 72 6.23 -1.13 -9.96
CA GLY A 72 6.96 -2.00 -9.05
C GLY A 72 6.33 -3.38 -8.90
N VAL A 73 5.02 -3.47 -8.62
CA VAL A 73 4.29 -4.75 -8.46
C VAL A 73 4.25 -5.51 -9.79
N GLY A 74 3.96 -4.82 -10.90
CA GLY A 74 3.97 -5.43 -12.21
C GLY A 74 5.34 -6.01 -12.58
N SER A 75 6.41 -5.22 -12.39
CA SER A 75 7.78 -5.66 -12.65
C SER A 75 8.22 -6.80 -11.73
N SER A 76 7.87 -6.73 -10.44
CA SER A 76 8.18 -7.77 -9.44
C SER A 76 7.50 -9.11 -9.78
N SER A 77 6.26 -9.07 -10.26
CA SER A 77 5.52 -10.24 -10.70
C SER A 77 6.21 -10.95 -11.88
N ILE A 78 6.58 -10.20 -12.91
CA ILE A 78 7.30 -10.76 -14.08
C ILE A 78 8.66 -11.31 -13.65
N LEU A 79 9.38 -10.56 -12.82
CA LEU A 79 10.71 -10.95 -12.37
C LEU A 79 10.69 -12.27 -11.59
N SER A 80 9.78 -12.42 -10.64
CA SER A 80 9.70 -13.63 -9.81
C SER A 80 9.40 -14.88 -10.65
N ARG A 81 8.52 -14.77 -11.67
CA ARG A 81 8.26 -15.87 -12.62
C ARG A 81 9.47 -16.15 -13.50
N ALA A 82 10.10 -15.11 -14.05
CA ALA A 82 11.31 -15.25 -14.87
C ALA A 82 12.48 -15.91 -14.08
N ILE A 83 12.57 -15.67 -12.78
CA ILE A 83 13.52 -16.35 -11.90
C ILE A 83 13.22 -17.85 -11.86
N GLY A 84 11.96 -18.24 -11.70
CA GLY A 84 11.55 -19.63 -11.72
C GLY A 84 11.85 -20.32 -13.05
N GLU A 85 11.56 -19.64 -14.16
CA GLU A 85 11.85 -20.09 -15.53
C GLU A 85 13.33 -20.07 -15.89
N ASN A 86 14.21 -19.50 -15.05
CA ASN A 86 15.62 -19.21 -15.35
C ASN A 86 15.81 -18.35 -16.63
N ASN A 87 14.87 -17.45 -16.92
CA ASN A 87 14.84 -16.60 -18.11
C ASN A 87 15.73 -15.36 -17.93
N LYS A 88 17.02 -15.52 -18.25
CA LYS A 88 18.04 -14.46 -18.12
C LYS A 88 17.79 -13.25 -19.02
N ASP A 89 17.07 -13.43 -20.12
CA ASP A 89 16.76 -12.34 -21.07
C ASP A 89 15.80 -11.32 -20.44
N THR A 90 14.81 -11.81 -19.71
CA THR A 90 13.88 -10.98 -18.93
C THR A 90 14.62 -10.20 -17.82
N PHE A 91 15.63 -10.79 -17.17
CA PHE A 91 16.39 -10.10 -16.12
C PHE A 91 17.07 -8.83 -16.64
N LYS A 92 17.65 -8.88 -17.85
CA LYS A 92 18.30 -7.71 -18.47
C LYS A 92 17.32 -6.63 -18.87
N LYS A 93 16.12 -7.03 -19.28
CA LYS A 93 15.11 -6.13 -19.83
C LYS A 93 14.26 -5.46 -18.75
N ILE A 94 14.01 -6.14 -17.61
CA ILE A 94 13.05 -5.70 -16.61
C ILE A 94 13.45 -4.35 -15.95
N MET A 95 14.72 -4.19 -15.58
CA MET A 95 15.21 -2.97 -14.96
C MET A 95 15.22 -1.80 -15.97
N ASN A 96 15.62 -2.06 -17.21
CA ASN A 96 15.62 -1.05 -18.27
C ASN A 96 14.21 -0.52 -18.52
N ASN A 97 13.23 -1.42 -18.55
CA ASN A 97 11.82 -1.09 -18.72
C ASN A 97 11.26 -0.33 -17.50
N LEU A 98 11.62 -0.74 -16.27
CA LEU A 98 11.24 -0.05 -15.06
C LEU A 98 11.77 1.40 -15.05
N LEU A 99 13.05 1.61 -15.35
CA LEU A 99 13.66 2.92 -15.40
C LEU A 99 12.99 3.83 -16.45
N PHE A 100 12.69 3.27 -17.63
CA PHE A 100 11.98 4.02 -18.67
C PHE A 100 10.62 4.53 -18.18
N TRP A 101 9.79 3.66 -17.63
CA TRP A 101 8.45 4.05 -17.20
C TRP A 101 8.44 4.90 -15.94
N VAL A 102 9.35 4.65 -15.00
CA VAL A 102 9.52 5.52 -13.83
C VAL A 102 9.89 6.94 -14.29
N LEU A 103 10.83 7.08 -15.21
CA LEU A 103 11.24 8.40 -15.71
C LEU A 103 10.07 9.12 -16.39
N ILE A 104 9.38 8.48 -17.33
CA ILE A 104 8.29 9.08 -18.09
C ILE A 104 7.11 9.46 -17.18
N LEU A 105 6.63 8.52 -16.37
CA LEU A 105 5.44 8.76 -15.54
C LEU A 105 5.74 9.74 -14.40
N SER A 106 6.94 9.70 -13.82
CA SER A 106 7.33 10.68 -12.81
C SER A 106 7.46 12.09 -13.39
N LEU A 107 8.00 12.22 -14.61
CA LEU A 107 8.05 13.51 -15.29
C LEU A 107 6.66 14.08 -15.58
N ILE A 108 5.75 13.25 -16.08
CA ILE A 108 4.34 13.64 -16.30
C ILE A 108 3.70 14.10 -14.99
N ILE A 109 3.84 13.33 -13.91
CA ILE A 109 3.27 13.69 -12.59
C ILE A 109 3.91 14.97 -12.05
N THR A 110 5.23 15.14 -12.18
CA THR A 110 5.89 16.36 -11.73
C THR A 110 5.33 17.57 -12.48
N ILE A 111 5.27 17.53 -13.81
CA ILE A 111 4.76 18.66 -14.61
C ILE A 111 3.29 18.95 -14.28
N LEU A 112 2.42 17.94 -14.35
CA LEU A 112 1.00 18.12 -14.09
C LEU A 112 0.74 18.46 -12.62
N GLY A 113 1.44 17.81 -11.70
CA GLY A 113 1.29 18.02 -10.27
C GLY A 113 1.68 19.45 -9.87
N VAL A 114 2.83 19.94 -10.31
CA VAL A 114 3.28 21.32 -10.01
C VAL A 114 2.35 22.36 -10.63
N ILE A 115 1.90 22.17 -11.87
CA ILE A 115 1.03 23.14 -12.56
C ILE A 115 -0.37 23.16 -11.94
N PHE A 116 -0.91 21.99 -11.59
CA PHE A 116 -2.31 21.87 -11.18
C PHE A 116 -2.52 21.67 -9.67
N SER A 117 -1.45 21.61 -8.85
CA SER A 117 -1.55 21.34 -7.39
C SER A 117 -2.55 22.25 -6.68
N LYS A 118 -2.48 23.56 -6.89
CA LYS A 118 -3.39 24.53 -6.29
C LYS A 118 -4.85 24.28 -6.69
N LYS A 119 -5.10 24.01 -7.97
CA LYS A 119 -6.45 23.72 -8.48
C LYS A 119 -6.98 22.38 -7.94
N LEU A 120 -6.13 21.36 -7.88
CA LEU A 120 -6.48 20.05 -7.33
C LEU A 120 -6.86 20.13 -5.85
N LEU A 121 -6.09 20.87 -5.07
CA LEU A 121 -6.36 21.10 -3.64
C LEU A 121 -7.66 21.88 -3.44
N SER A 122 -7.92 22.91 -4.24
CA SER A 122 -9.17 23.67 -4.15
C SER A 122 -10.40 22.83 -4.52
N LEU A 123 -10.29 21.88 -5.45
CA LEU A 123 -11.38 20.96 -5.80
C LEU A 123 -11.81 20.03 -4.66
N ILE A 124 -10.92 19.75 -3.71
CA ILE A 124 -11.24 18.95 -2.52
C ILE A 124 -11.60 19.81 -1.30
N GLY A 125 -11.79 21.12 -1.50
CA GLY A 125 -12.28 22.04 -0.48
C GLY A 125 -11.19 22.73 0.35
N ALA A 126 -9.92 22.69 -0.05
CA ALA A 126 -8.88 23.48 0.61
C ALA A 126 -8.99 24.96 0.23
N GLU A 127 -8.98 25.84 1.23
CA GLU A 127 -9.12 27.29 1.07
C GLU A 127 -8.12 28.04 1.98
N GLY A 128 -7.93 29.33 1.70
CA GLY A 128 -7.13 30.23 2.56
C GLY A 128 -5.70 29.75 2.84
N THR A 129 -5.31 29.85 4.09
CA THR A 129 -3.97 29.47 4.59
C THR A 129 -3.65 27.98 4.35
N ILE A 130 -4.65 27.11 4.56
CA ILE A 130 -4.49 25.65 4.34
C ILE A 130 -4.18 25.35 2.88
N LEU A 131 -4.83 26.01 1.93
CA LEU A 131 -4.58 25.87 0.50
C LEU A 131 -3.15 26.30 0.14
N ASP A 132 -2.69 27.43 0.68
CA ASP A 132 -1.31 27.91 0.41
C ASP A 132 -0.27 26.96 0.97
N LEU A 133 -0.39 26.57 2.23
CA LEU A 133 0.53 25.63 2.89
C LEU A 133 0.55 24.25 2.18
N ALA A 134 -0.62 23.72 1.85
CA ALA A 134 -0.72 22.44 1.13
C ALA A 134 -0.12 22.52 -0.27
N ASN A 135 -0.31 23.64 -0.98
CA ASN A 135 0.27 23.84 -2.30
C ASN A 135 1.81 23.93 -2.24
N ARG A 136 2.37 24.66 -1.28
CA ARG A 136 3.82 24.74 -1.02
C ARG A 136 4.41 23.35 -0.74
N TYR A 137 3.77 22.58 0.14
CA TYR A 137 4.16 21.20 0.45
C TYR A 137 4.10 20.28 -0.78
N LEU A 138 2.96 20.27 -1.46
CA LEU A 138 2.71 19.34 -2.56
C LEU A 138 3.60 19.61 -3.78
N THR A 139 3.89 20.86 -4.06
CA THR A 139 4.80 21.26 -5.15
C THR A 139 6.19 20.63 -4.97
N ILE A 140 6.73 20.64 -3.74
CA ILE A 140 8.02 20.00 -3.43
C ILE A 140 7.92 18.50 -3.56
N ILE A 141 6.85 17.88 -3.03
CA ILE A 141 6.63 16.42 -3.14
C ILE A 141 6.58 15.99 -4.62
N PHE A 142 5.86 16.71 -5.47
CA PHE A 142 5.79 16.39 -6.89
C PHE A 142 7.13 16.58 -7.61
N THR A 143 7.90 17.58 -7.24
CA THR A 143 9.26 17.80 -7.80
C THR A 143 10.18 16.62 -7.49
N GLY A 144 10.00 15.97 -6.32
CA GLY A 144 10.74 14.79 -5.93
C GLY A 144 10.21 13.45 -6.46
N SER A 145 9.11 13.44 -7.26
CA SER A 145 8.42 12.22 -7.69
C SER A 145 9.32 11.18 -8.33
N LEU A 146 10.33 11.59 -9.08
CA LEU A 146 11.28 10.67 -9.73
C LEU A 146 12.01 9.80 -8.70
N PHE A 147 12.51 10.41 -7.63
CA PHE A 147 13.24 9.69 -6.58
C PHE A 147 12.32 8.79 -5.78
N VAL A 148 11.13 9.28 -5.43
CA VAL A 148 10.09 8.51 -4.73
C VAL A 148 9.69 7.28 -5.54
N ASN A 149 9.31 7.46 -6.80
CA ASN A 149 8.83 6.39 -7.65
C ASN A 149 9.94 5.37 -7.98
N PHE A 150 11.18 5.83 -8.20
CA PHE A 150 12.30 4.94 -8.41
C PHE A 150 12.63 4.13 -7.15
N ALA A 151 12.78 4.80 -5.99
CA ALA A 151 13.11 4.14 -4.74
C ALA A 151 12.11 3.03 -4.40
N GLN A 152 10.81 3.33 -4.52
CA GLN A 152 9.75 2.38 -4.17
C GLN A 152 9.59 1.26 -5.20
N SER A 153 9.52 1.57 -6.49
CA SER A 153 9.36 0.54 -7.54
C SER A 153 10.56 -0.40 -7.64
N ALA A 154 11.78 0.12 -7.55
CA ALA A 154 13.00 -0.68 -7.55
C ALA A 154 13.15 -1.52 -6.26
N ASN A 155 12.67 -1.00 -5.10
CA ASN A 155 12.59 -1.81 -3.88
C ASN A 155 11.64 -3.01 -4.04
N MET A 156 10.55 -2.86 -4.80
CA MET A 156 9.66 -3.99 -5.12
C MET A 156 10.34 -5.05 -6.00
N LEU A 157 11.30 -4.67 -6.86
CA LEU A 157 12.14 -5.65 -7.58
C LEU A 157 13.04 -6.45 -6.63
N LEU A 158 13.62 -5.82 -5.59
CA LEU A 158 14.37 -6.56 -4.57
C LEU A 158 13.50 -7.64 -3.90
N ARG A 159 12.24 -7.29 -3.61
CA ARG A 159 11.27 -8.25 -3.08
C ARG A 159 10.97 -9.36 -4.08
N GLY A 160 10.79 -9.03 -5.36
CA GLY A 160 10.60 -9.99 -6.45
C GLY A 160 11.75 -11.00 -6.60
N GLU A 161 12.98 -10.59 -6.26
CA GLU A 161 14.15 -11.49 -6.17
C GLU A 161 14.17 -12.35 -4.87
N GLY A 162 13.23 -12.15 -3.95
CA GLY A 162 13.24 -12.78 -2.63
C GLY A 162 14.20 -12.13 -1.63
N LEU A 163 14.75 -10.95 -1.95
CA LEU A 163 15.70 -10.21 -1.11
C LEU A 163 15.02 -9.33 -0.06
N MET A 164 14.01 -9.89 0.64
CA MET A 164 13.16 -9.14 1.58
C MET A 164 13.95 -8.40 2.65
N LYS A 165 14.96 -9.02 3.24
CA LYS A 165 15.79 -8.38 4.27
C LYS A 165 16.50 -7.13 3.75
N LYS A 166 17.03 -7.17 2.51
CA LYS A 166 17.66 -5.99 1.90
C LYS A 166 16.64 -4.90 1.60
N ALA A 167 15.49 -5.29 1.04
CA ALA A 167 14.40 -4.37 0.79
C ALA A 167 13.95 -3.65 2.08
N MET A 168 13.76 -4.42 3.17
CA MET A 168 13.42 -3.89 4.49
C MET A 168 14.49 -2.89 4.99
N VAL A 169 15.78 -3.25 4.95
CA VAL A 169 16.85 -2.37 5.44
C VAL A 169 16.88 -1.04 4.70
N ILE A 170 16.74 -1.06 3.36
CA ILE A 170 16.71 0.16 2.55
C ILE A 170 15.48 1.01 2.89
N MET A 171 14.32 0.39 3.09
CA MET A 171 13.09 1.10 3.47
C MET A 171 13.20 1.72 4.87
N THR A 172 13.70 0.95 5.84
CA THR A 172 13.90 1.43 7.22
C THR A 172 14.91 2.56 7.28
N LEU A 173 15.97 2.52 6.47
CA LEU A 173 16.93 3.61 6.37
C LEU A 173 16.27 4.90 5.85
N GLY A 174 15.45 4.81 4.80
CA GLY A 174 14.71 5.97 4.29
C GLY A 174 13.73 6.54 5.31
N ALA A 175 12.90 5.69 5.91
CA ALA A 175 11.93 6.12 6.92
C ALA A 175 12.59 6.66 8.19
N GLY A 176 13.66 6.04 8.67
CA GLY A 176 14.41 6.52 9.82
C GLY A 176 15.07 7.88 9.57
N LEU A 177 15.62 8.06 8.37
CA LEU A 177 16.20 9.35 7.99
C LEU A 177 15.13 10.44 7.90
N ASN A 178 13.95 10.15 7.35
CA ASN A 178 12.84 11.08 7.30
C ASN A 178 12.41 11.51 8.71
N ILE A 179 12.16 10.57 9.64
CA ILE A 179 11.77 10.87 11.02
C ILE A 179 12.79 11.78 11.74
N ILE A 180 14.08 11.66 11.41
CA ILE A 180 15.14 12.52 11.98
C ILE A 180 15.15 13.88 11.29
N LEU A 181 15.07 13.94 9.97
CA LEU A 181 15.18 15.17 9.20
C LEU A 181 13.94 16.07 9.34
N ASP A 182 12.74 15.50 9.50
CA ASP A 182 11.50 16.27 9.62
C ASP A 182 11.55 17.37 10.69
N PRO A 183 11.73 17.06 11.98
CA PRO A 183 11.78 18.10 13.01
C PRO A 183 12.95 19.05 12.80
N LEU A 184 14.10 18.56 12.33
CA LEU A 184 15.28 19.39 12.11
C LEU A 184 15.04 20.46 11.04
N LEU A 185 14.47 20.07 9.88
CA LEU A 185 14.23 21.00 8.78
C LEU A 185 13.00 21.88 9.04
N MET A 186 11.94 21.34 9.67
CA MET A 186 10.80 22.15 10.10
C MET A 186 11.24 23.29 11.03
N ILE A 187 12.07 23.01 12.05
CA ILE A 187 12.59 24.02 12.99
C ILE A 187 13.53 24.99 12.30
N ALA A 188 14.49 24.50 11.49
CA ALA A 188 15.45 25.34 10.80
C ALA A 188 14.79 26.34 9.83
N MET A 189 13.68 25.93 9.18
CA MET A 189 12.98 26.74 8.18
C MET A 189 11.78 27.51 8.77
N ARG A 190 11.40 27.28 10.02
CA ARG A 190 10.27 27.94 10.68
C ARG A 190 10.45 29.45 10.75
N ASN A 191 11.66 29.93 11.06
CA ASN A 191 11.96 31.35 11.26
C ASN A 191 11.78 32.19 9.97
N ILE A 192 11.77 31.56 8.81
CA ILE A 192 11.56 32.21 7.51
C ILE A 192 10.17 31.87 6.91
N ASP A 193 9.23 31.44 7.76
CA ASP A 193 7.87 31.00 7.39
C ASP A 193 7.82 29.90 6.33
N ARG A 194 8.82 29.00 6.36
CA ARG A 194 8.93 27.87 5.43
C ARG A 194 9.04 26.52 6.14
N GLY A 195 8.47 26.38 7.34
CA GLY A 195 8.52 25.16 8.12
C GLY A 195 7.86 23.96 7.40
N ILE A 196 6.76 24.19 6.68
CA ILE A 196 6.07 23.14 5.95
C ILE A 196 6.87 22.63 4.73
N GLU A 197 7.61 23.53 4.05
CA GLU A 197 8.56 23.13 3.03
C GLU A 197 9.70 22.30 3.63
N GLY A 198 10.10 22.59 4.87
CA GLY A 198 11.07 21.78 5.60
C GLY A 198 10.63 20.32 5.72
N ALA A 199 9.37 20.06 6.05
CA ALA A 199 8.79 18.72 6.05
C ALA A 199 8.86 18.04 4.67
N ALA A 200 8.42 18.75 3.62
CA ALA A 200 8.46 18.21 2.25
C ALA A 200 9.90 17.90 1.79
N ILE A 201 10.84 18.79 2.09
CA ILE A 201 12.27 18.61 1.75
C ILE A 201 12.85 17.43 2.51
N ALA A 202 12.54 17.26 3.81
CA ALA A 202 12.99 16.11 4.59
C ALA A 202 12.54 14.79 3.97
N THR A 203 11.26 14.73 3.57
CA THR A 203 10.70 13.56 2.86
C THR A 203 11.46 13.29 1.56
N ILE A 204 11.69 14.30 0.72
CA ILE A 204 12.37 14.10 -0.55
C ILE A 204 13.85 13.73 -0.35
N LEU A 205 14.56 14.33 0.60
CA LEU A 205 15.95 13.97 0.90
C LEU A 205 16.05 12.51 1.36
N ALA A 206 15.16 12.05 2.23
CA ALA A 206 15.11 10.65 2.63
C ALA A 206 14.87 9.71 1.44
N GLN A 207 13.98 10.08 0.52
CA GLN A 207 13.72 9.31 -0.69
C GLN A 207 14.88 9.36 -1.68
N ILE A 208 15.60 10.47 -1.80
CA ILE A 208 16.85 10.57 -2.61
C ILE A 208 17.91 9.61 -2.06
N VAL A 209 18.13 9.57 -0.76
CA VAL A 209 19.08 8.65 -0.14
C VAL A 209 18.67 7.20 -0.40
N GLN A 210 17.39 6.88 -0.22
CA GLN A 210 16.85 5.56 -0.51
C GLN A 210 17.01 5.18 -1.98
N ALA A 211 16.73 6.11 -2.90
CA ALA A 211 16.92 5.92 -4.34
C ALA A 211 18.39 5.68 -4.69
N PHE A 212 19.30 6.45 -4.10
CA PHE A 212 20.74 6.31 -4.31
C PHE A 212 21.26 4.96 -3.82
N VAL A 213 20.88 4.53 -2.61
CA VAL A 213 21.27 3.21 -2.07
C VAL A 213 20.73 2.09 -2.94
N THR A 214 19.48 2.21 -3.41
CA THR A 214 18.86 1.23 -4.32
C THR A 214 19.57 1.21 -5.68
N TYR A 215 19.88 2.38 -6.24
CA TYR A 215 20.63 2.51 -7.48
C TYR A 215 22.02 1.87 -7.36
N TYR A 216 22.76 2.21 -6.28
CA TYR A 216 24.09 1.66 -6.01
C TYR A 216 24.05 0.13 -5.94
N TYR A 217 23.03 -0.42 -5.27
CA TYR A 217 22.86 -1.87 -5.18
C TYR A 217 22.68 -2.49 -6.56
N PHE A 218 21.75 -2.01 -7.39
CA PHE A 218 21.52 -2.58 -8.71
C PHE A 218 22.63 -2.32 -9.71
N LYS A 219 23.39 -1.26 -9.54
CA LYS A 219 24.51 -0.95 -10.43
C LYS A 219 25.75 -1.82 -10.14
N TYR A 220 26.06 -2.03 -8.84
CA TYR A 220 27.36 -2.59 -8.44
C TYR A 220 27.27 -3.90 -7.66
N LYS A 221 26.18 -4.19 -6.96
CA LYS A 221 26.09 -5.34 -6.03
C LYS A 221 25.13 -6.43 -6.50
N SER A 222 24.17 -6.14 -7.37
CA SER A 222 23.26 -7.15 -7.87
C SER A 222 23.94 -8.07 -8.90
N ASN A 223 23.71 -9.38 -8.73
CA ASN A 223 24.19 -10.41 -9.65
C ASN A 223 23.12 -10.86 -10.64
N THR A 224 21.84 -10.51 -10.40
CA THR A 224 20.70 -10.97 -11.19
C THR A 224 20.22 -9.88 -12.15
N ILE A 225 19.96 -8.69 -11.63
CA ILE A 225 19.43 -7.56 -12.38
C ILE A 225 20.44 -6.41 -12.29
N LYS A 226 20.79 -5.83 -13.43
CA LYS A 226 21.71 -4.69 -13.48
C LYS A 226 21.07 -3.51 -14.19
N ILE A 227 21.46 -2.31 -13.79
CA ILE A 227 21.17 -1.08 -14.50
C ILE A 227 22.18 -0.98 -15.67
N GLU A 228 21.68 -1.16 -16.89
CA GLU A 228 22.52 -1.09 -18.11
C GLU A 228 22.08 0.09 -18.98
N LYS A 229 20.84 0.09 -19.45
CA LYS A 229 20.28 1.09 -20.38
C LYS A 229 18.85 1.43 -20.00
N ILE A 230 18.43 2.64 -20.33
CA ILE A 230 17.02 3.05 -20.23
C ILE A 230 16.35 2.71 -21.57
N LYS A 231 15.48 1.73 -21.60
CA LYS A 231 14.84 1.28 -22.84
C LYS A 231 13.43 0.75 -22.58
N LYS A 232 12.50 1.15 -23.42
CA LYS A 232 11.15 0.61 -23.43
C LYS A 232 11.14 -0.79 -24.06
N GLU A 233 10.66 -1.77 -23.29
CA GLU A 233 10.45 -3.13 -23.76
C GLU A 233 8.95 -3.39 -23.87
N ILE A 234 8.40 -3.37 -25.10
CA ILE A 234 6.94 -3.32 -25.33
C ILE A 234 6.23 -4.54 -24.73
N THR A 235 6.77 -5.73 -24.89
CA THR A 235 6.17 -6.96 -24.36
C THR A 235 6.10 -6.95 -22.84
N ILE A 236 7.21 -6.58 -22.19
CA ILE A 236 7.29 -6.46 -20.73
C ILE A 236 6.38 -5.34 -20.23
N SER A 237 6.35 -4.20 -20.92
CA SER A 237 5.50 -3.05 -20.55
C SER A 237 4.03 -3.43 -20.46
N LYS A 238 3.49 -4.12 -21.48
CA LYS A 238 2.08 -4.55 -21.50
C LYS A 238 1.73 -5.37 -20.27
N GLU A 239 2.59 -6.28 -19.88
CA GLU A 239 2.35 -7.17 -18.75
C GLU A 239 2.56 -6.44 -17.41
N VAL A 240 3.57 -5.56 -17.31
CA VAL A 240 3.78 -4.70 -16.13
C VAL A 240 2.52 -3.88 -15.85
N PHE A 241 1.97 -3.22 -16.87
CA PHE A 241 0.75 -2.43 -16.71
C PHE A 241 -0.45 -3.30 -16.39
N ALA A 242 -0.62 -4.44 -17.06
CA ALA A 242 -1.75 -5.32 -16.81
C ALA A 242 -1.84 -5.78 -15.34
N VAL A 243 -0.73 -6.24 -14.76
CA VAL A 243 -0.69 -6.68 -13.36
C VAL A 243 -0.66 -5.49 -12.40
N GLY A 244 0.15 -4.47 -12.70
CA GLY A 244 0.38 -3.33 -11.80
C GLY A 244 -0.85 -2.45 -11.61
N VAL A 245 -1.71 -2.32 -12.62
CA VAL A 245 -2.97 -1.56 -12.52
C VAL A 245 -3.84 -2.07 -11.37
N SER A 246 -3.93 -3.38 -11.14
CA SER A 246 -4.71 -3.92 -10.03
C SER A 246 -4.20 -3.45 -8.66
N ALA A 247 -2.89 -3.36 -8.49
CA ALA A 247 -2.27 -2.89 -7.26
C ALA A 247 -2.41 -1.37 -7.07
N MET A 248 -2.23 -0.59 -8.13
CA MET A 248 -2.45 0.85 -8.11
C MET A 248 -3.92 1.18 -7.82
N LEU A 249 -4.86 0.51 -8.50
CA LEU A 249 -6.29 0.70 -8.28
C LEU A 249 -6.67 0.39 -6.83
N MET A 250 -6.15 -0.68 -6.25
CA MET A 250 -6.41 -0.99 -4.84
C MET A 250 -6.01 0.18 -3.94
N GLN A 251 -4.85 0.80 -4.16
CA GLN A 251 -4.38 1.94 -3.37
C GLN A 251 -5.23 3.19 -3.56
N VAL A 252 -5.51 3.58 -4.80
CA VAL A 252 -6.27 4.80 -5.12
C VAL A 252 -7.73 4.67 -4.69
N LEU A 253 -8.35 3.53 -4.97
CA LEU A 253 -9.76 3.31 -4.64
C LEU A 253 -10.02 3.18 -3.14
N THR A 254 -9.01 2.78 -2.35
CA THR A 254 -9.13 2.80 -0.88
C THR A 254 -9.37 4.21 -0.35
N ILE A 255 -8.75 5.24 -0.94
CA ILE A 255 -8.99 6.64 -0.56
C ILE A 255 -10.43 7.03 -0.86
N ILE A 256 -10.94 6.70 -2.05
CA ILE A 256 -12.34 6.97 -2.44
C ILE A 256 -13.30 6.25 -1.49
N GLN A 257 -13.03 4.99 -1.17
CA GLN A 257 -13.82 4.21 -0.23
C GLN A 257 -13.88 4.86 1.16
N GLN A 258 -12.73 5.29 1.69
CA GLN A 258 -12.67 5.99 2.98
C GLN A 258 -13.43 7.31 2.94
N SER A 259 -13.30 8.10 1.88
CA SER A 259 -14.01 9.36 1.72
C SER A 259 -15.53 9.17 1.71
N ILE A 260 -16.02 8.12 1.03
CA ILE A 260 -17.46 7.77 1.03
C ILE A 260 -17.90 7.37 2.43
N LEU A 261 -17.13 6.52 3.14
CA LEU A 261 -17.46 6.10 4.50
C LEU A 261 -17.59 7.30 5.45
N TYR A 262 -16.61 8.21 5.42
CA TYR A 262 -16.66 9.45 6.22
C TYR A 262 -17.88 10.30 5.87
N SER A 263 -18.08 10.59 4.58
CA SER A 263 -19.19 11.43 4.12
C SER A 263 -20.55 10.86 4.53
N GLN A 264 -20.75 9.56 4.38
CA GLN A 264 -22.00 8.91 4.76
C GLN A 264 -22.17 8.85 6.28
N ALA A 265 -21.10 8.59 7.05
CA ALA A 265 -21.17 8.58 8.51
C ALA A 265 -21.58 9.96 9.06
N PHE A 266 -20.97 11.04 8.57
CA PHE A 266 -21.37 12.40 8.94
C PHE A 266 -22.80 12.75 8.51
N ARG A 267 -23.19 12.35 7.29
CA ARG A 267 -24.51 12.67 6.75
C ARG A 267 -25.67 12.03 7.52
N TYR A 268 -25.52 10.77 7.94
CA TYR A 268 -26.60 9.99 8.56
C TYR A 268 -26.50 9.89 10.09
N GLY A 269 -25.37 10.18 10.69
CA GLY A 269 -25.15 10.07 12.13
C GLY A 269 -24.41 11.25 12.77
N GLY A 270 -24.19 12.33 12.00
CA GLY A 270 -23.56 13.56 12.50
C GLY A 270 -22.11 13.33 12.98
N ASP A 271 -21.67 14.26 13.83
CA ASP A 271 -20.28 14.26 14.33
C ASP A 271 -19.93 13.04 15.16
N GLU A 272 -20.90 12.48 15.86
CA GLU A 272 -20.72 11.25 16.67
C GLU A 272 -20.33 10.07 15.78
N ALA A 273 -21.13 9.76 14.76
CA ALA A 273 -20.85 8.66 13.83
C ALA A 273 -19.57 8.91 13.01
N GLY A 274 -19.32 10.15 12.62
CA GLY A 274 -18.08 10.55 11.95
C GLY A 274 -16.85 10.28 12.80
N SER A 275 -16.88 10.60 14.08
CA SER A 275 -15.80 10.36 15.02
C SER A 275 -15.56 8.87 15.26
N ILE A 276 -16.63 8.07 15.41
CA ILE A 276 -16.54 6.61 15.53
C ILE A 276 -15.91 6.01 14.24
N MET A 277 -16.35 6.47 13.06
CA MET A 277 -15.80 6.03 11.79
C MET A 277 -14.31 6.36 11.67
N ALA A 278 -13.89 7.56 12.11
CA ALA A 278 -12.51 7.97 12.10
C ALA A 278 -11.63 7.05 12.96
N ALA A 279 -12.05 6.74 14.17
CA ALA A 279 -11.34 5.81 15.06
C ALA A 279 -11.30 4.39 14.45
N THR A 280 -12.43 3.91 13.92
CA THR A 280 -12.55 2.59 13.29
C THR A 280 -11.60 2.43 12.11
N LEU A 281 -11.55 3.39 11.19
CA LEU A 281 -10.69 3.32 10.01
C LEU A 281 -9.20 3.41 10.36
N ARG A 282 -8.83 4.15 11.42
CA ARG A 282 -7.44 4.19 11.92
C ARG A 282 -7.00 2.86 12.50
N ILE A 283 -7.83 2.24 13.34
CA ILE A 283 -7.55 0.91 13.91
C ILE A 283 -7.44 -0.12 12.78
N MET A 284 -8.35 -0.07 11.82
CA MET A 284 -8.35 -0.98 10.67
C MET A 284 -7.09 -0.81 9.80
N ALA A 285 -6.68 0.42 9.51
CA ALA A 285 -5.48 0.71 8.72
C ALA A 285 -4.22 0.16 9.42
N PHE A 286 -4.09 0.39 10.74
CA PHE A 286 -2.98 -0.13 11.52
C PHE A 286 -2.94 -1.67 11.51
N SER A 287 -4.09 -2.31 11.71
CA SER A 287 -4.20 -3.77 11.70
C SER A 287 -3.94 -4.39 10.32
N PHE A 288 -4.19 -3.65 9.24
CA PHE A 288 -3.99 -4.11 7.86
C PHE A 288 -2.53 -4.09 7.41
N ILE A 289 -1.70 -3.20 7.97
CA ILE A 289 -0.28 -3.06 7.59
C ILE A 289 0.49 -4.39 7.65
N PRO A 290 0.42 -5.19 8.74
CA PRO A 290 1.10 -6.48 8.81
C PRO A 290 0.63 -7.49 7.76
N LEU A 291 -0.68 -7.54 7.48
CA LEU A 291 -1.24 -8.40 6.44
C LEU A 291 -0.71 -8.02 5.05
N TRP A 292 -0.63 -6.74 4.77
CA TRP A 292 -0.02 -6.25 3.53
C TRP A 292 1.46 -6.58 3.46
N GLY A 293 2.20 -6.40 4.56
CA GLY A 293 3.60 -6.84 4.66
C GLY A 293 3.76 -8.32 4.32
N MET A 294 2.93 -9.18 4.90
CA MET A 294 2.94 -10.63 4.62
C MET A 294 2.65 -10.94 3.14
N SER A 295 1.72 -10.23 2.51
CA SER A 295 1.39 -10.40 1.10
C SER A 295 2.57 -10.10 0.16
N GLN A 296 3.41 -9.12 0.52
CA GLN A 296 4.64 -8.83 -0.23
C GLN A 296 5.62 -10.01 -0.23
N GLY A 297 5.62 -10.81 0.83
CA GLY A 297 6.40 -12.06 0.92
C GLY A 297 5.83 -13.20 0.06
N LEU A 298 4.52 -13.25 -0.07
CA LEU A 298 3.84 -14.26 -0.89
C LEU A 298 4.18 -14.12 -2.37
N GLN A 299 4.28 -12.90 -2.89
CA GLN A 299 4.46 -12.63 -4.32
C GLN A 299 5.70 -13.33 -4.91
N PRO A 300 6.94 -13.17 -4.40
CA PRO A 300 8.10 -13.88 -4.92
C PRO A 300 8.04 -15.39 -4.66
N ALA A 301 7.47 -15.83 -3.54
CA ALA A 301 7.35 -17.25 -3.24
C ALA A 301 6.45 -17.97 -4.26
N ILE A 302 5.29 -17.41 -4.56
CA ILE A 302 4.38 -17.98 -5.58
C ILE A 302 4.96 -17.79 -6.98
N GLY A 303 5.39 -16.58 -7.35
CA GLY A 303 5.86 -16.26 -8.70
C GLY A 303 7.03 -17.17 -9.15
N THR A 304 8.03 -17.36 -8.27
CA THR A 304 9.18 -18.20 -8.58
C THR A 304 8.79 -19.68 -8.74
N ASN A 305 7.97 -20.22 -7.83
CA ASN A 305 7.54 -21.62 -7.92
C ASN A 305 6.58 -21.84 -9.12
N PHE A 306 5.74 -20.86 -9.44
CA PHE A 306 4.88 -20.92 -10.60
C PHE A 306 5.67 -20.88 -11.92
N GLY A 307 6.66 -20.00 -12.03
CA GLY A 307 7.57 -19.94 -13.18
C GLY A 307 8.38 -21.22 -13.36
N ALA A 308 8.78 -21.87 -12.28
CA ALA A 308 9.44 -23.17 -12.30
C ALA A 308 8.49 -24.35 -12.57
N LYS A 309 7.19 -24.10 -12.72
CA LYS A 309 6.12 -25.11 -12.90
C LYS A 309 5.96 -26.08 -11.72
N GLU A 310 6.42 -25.68 -10.53
CA GLU A 310 6.31 -26.43 -9.29
C GLU A 310 4.93 -26.24 -8.65
N TYR A 311 3.88 -26.65 -9.34
CA TYR A 311 2.49 -26.36 -9.00
C TYR A 311 2.02 -26.96 -7.65
N ILE A 312 2.51 -28.13 -7.30
CA ILE A 312 2.20 -28.74 -5.99
C ILE A 312 2.76 -27.84 -4.89
N ARG A 313 3.96 -27.33 -5.08
CA ARG A 313 4.64 -26.45 -4.15
C ARG A 313 3.94 -25.09 -4.05
N VAL A 314 3.46 -24.54 -5.17
CA VAL A 314 2.61 -23.33 -5.19
C VAL A 314 1.39 -23.50 -4.28
N LYS A 315 0.69 -24.65 -4.36
CA LYS A 315 -0.48 -24.97 -3.52
C LYS A 315 -0.12 -24.98 -2.02
N HIS A 316 0.99 -25.64 -1.68
CA HIS A 316 1.44 -25.73 -0.29
C HIS A 316 1.89 -24.38 0.27
N ILE A 317 2.65 -23.60 -0.49
CA ILE A 317 3.09 -22.24 -0.10
C ILE A 317 1.86 -21.37 0.13
N PHE A 318 0.92 -21.34 -0.81
CA PHE A 318 -0.28 -20.52 -0.67
C PHE A 318 -1.09 -20.91 0.58
N LYS A 319 -1.29 -22.21 0.83
CA LYS A 319 -1.99 -22.71 2.03
C LYS A 319 -1.33 -22.23 3.34
N ILE A 320 0.01 -22.30 3.41
CA ILE A 320 0.75 -21.85 4.60
C ILE A 320 0.59 -20.34 4.80
N PHE A 321 0.80 -19.54 3.76
CA PHE A 321 0.62 -18.09 3.85
C PHE A 321 -0.83 -17.72 4.20
N LEU A 322 -1.81 -18.41 3.64
CA LEU A 322 -3.23 -18.18 3.94
C LEU A 322 -3.54 -18.44 5.41
N LEU A 323 -3.16 -19.59 5.94
CA LEU A 323 -3.38 -19.92 7.35
C LEU A 323 -2.63 -18.94 8.27
N SER A 324 -1.38 -18.63 7.95
CA SER A 324 -0.60 -17.67 8.72
C SER A 324 -1.18 -16.25 8.67
N SER A 325 -1.79 -15.84 7.55
CA SER A 325 -2.45 -14.53 7.45
C SER A 325 -3.73 -14.44 8.29
N ILE A 326 -4.49 -15.54 8.40
CA ILE A 326 -5.65 -15.62 9.28
C ILE A 326 -5.21 -15.55 10.75
N LEU A 327 -4.15 -16.28 11.14
CA LEU A 327 -3.57 -16.20 12.48
C LEU A 327 -3.05 -14.79 12.80
N LEU A 328 -2.37 -14.17 11.84
CA LEU A 328 -1.89 -12.79 11.98
C LEU A 328 -3.05 -11.80 12.14
N ALA A 329 -4.12 -11.96 11.35
CA ALA A 329 -5.34 -11.17 11.51
C ALA A 329 -5.98 -11.37 12.89
N ALA A 330 -5.99 -12.59 13.41
CA ALA A 330 -6.55 -12.92 14.72
C ALA A 330 -5.83 -12.21 15.87
N ILE A 331 -4.51 -11.98 15.77
CA ILE A 331 -3.73 -11.23 16.76
C ILE A 331 -4.26 -9.80 16.94
N PHE A 332 -4.77 -9.18 15.89
CA PHE A 332 -5.38 -7.85 15.94
C PHE A 332 -6.88 -7.92 16.20
N TRP A 333 -7.56 -8.89 15.60
CA TRP A 333 -9.02 -9.03 15.69
C TRP A 333 -9.50 -9.40 17.11
N ILE A 334 -8.85 -10.38 17.75
CA ILE A 334 -9.29 -10.84 19.09
C ILE A 334 -9.23 -9.70 20.11
N PRO A 335 -8.10 -8.98 20.31
CA PRO A 335 -8.07 -7.87 21.25
C PRO A 335 -9.04 -6.73 20.87
N ALA A 336 -9.18 -6.43 19.58
CA ALA A 336 -10.08 -5.38 19.13
C ALA A 336 -11.56 -5.71 19.41
N MET A 337 -11.95 -6.97 19.32
CA MET A 337 -13.31 -7.41 19.64
C MET A 337 -13.57 -7.54 21.14
N LEU A 338 -12.57 -7.93 21.92
CA LEU A 338 -12.71 -8.08 23.37
C LEU A 338 -12.63 -6.73 24.10
N PHE A 339 -11.69 -5.88 23.71
CA PHE A 339 -11.38 -4.60 24.37
C PHE A 339 -11.77 -3.40 23.51
N THR A 340 -12.89 -3.50 22.78
CA THR A 340 -13.35 -2.46 21.84
C THR A 340 -13.49 -1.11 22.50
N GLU A 341 -14.13 -1.04 23.65
CA GLU A 341 -14.36 0.20 24.39
C GLU A 341 -13.05 0.88 24.80
N ASN A 342 -12.09 0.10 25.32
CA ASN A 342 -10.76 0.61 25.68
C ASN A 342 -10.00 1.14 24.44
N LEU A 343 -10.11 0.45 23.30
CA LEU A 343 -9.46 0.91 22.06
C LEU A 343 -10.07 2.20 21.54
N LEU A 344 -11.39 2.31 21.56
CA LEU A 344 -12.08 3.52 21.10
C LEU A 344 -11.86 4.70 22.05
N SER A 345 -11.74 4.45 23.37
CA SER A 345 -11.45 5.50 24.35
C SER A 345 -10.09 6.17 24.14
N LEU A 346 -9.12 5.47 23.55
CA LEU A 346 -7.82 6.06 23.17
C LEU A 346 -7.93 7.23 22.19
N PHE A 347 -9.05 7.31 21.46
CA PHE A 347 -9.33 8.39 20.51
C PHE A 347 -10.10 9.56 21.11
N GLY A 348 -10.30 9.57 22.43
CA GLY A 348 -10.95 10.68 23.13
C GLY A 348 -12.47 10.77 22.91
N LEU A 349 -13.12 9.67 22.55
CA LEU A 349 -14.57 9.62 22.37
C LEU A 349 -15.28 9.76 23.74
N SER A 350 -16.42 10.46 23.76
CA SER A 350 -17.23 10.61 24.98
C SER A 350 -17.86 9.27 25.41
N ASN A 351 -18.20 9.15 26.69
CA ASN A 351 -18.79 7.89 27.21
C ASN A 351 -20.09 7.51 26.50
N THR A 352 -20.90 8.48 26.10
CA THR A 352 -22.14 8.25 25.32
C THR A 352 -21.83 7.68 23.93
N THR A 353 -20.83 8.27 23.27
CA THR A 353 -20.35 7.85 21.95
C THR A 353 -19.69 6.46 22.00
N LEU A 354 -19.03 6.09 23.10
CA LEU A 354 -18.41 4.78 23.28
C LEU A 354 -19.42 3.62 23.28
N ILE A 355 -20.61 3.81 23.87
CA ILE A 355 -21.65 2.77 23.92
C ILE A 355 -22.09 2.40 22.50
N ASN A 356 -22.48 3.39 21.69
CA ASN A 356 -22.88 3.18 20.30
C ASN A 356 -21.68 2.74 19.43
N GLY A 357 -20.53 3.38 19.64
CA GLY A 357 -19.30 3.11 18.92
C GLY A 357 -18.80 1.68 19.08
N THR A 358 -18.94 1.08 20.24
CA THR A 358 -18.56 -0.30 20.50
C THR A 358 -19.34 -1.29 19.62
N LEU A 359 -20.65 -1.10 19.50
CA LEU A 359 -21.48 -1.95 18.64
C LEU A 359 -21.11 -1.75 17.16
N TYR A 360 -21.06 -0.52 16.69
CA TYR A 360 -20.75 -0.18 15.31
C TYR A 360 -19.36 -0.66 14.90
N PHE A 361 -18.35 -0.46 15.74
CA PHE A 361 -17.00 -0.96 15.49
C PHE A 361 -16.98 -2.49 15.37
N ARG A 362 -17.62 -3.22 16.31
CA ARG A 362 -17.66 -4.68 16.29
C ARG A 362 -18.31 -5.21 15.02
N ILE A 363 -19.41 -4.62 14.58
CA ILE A 363 -20.06 -4.99 13.32
C ILE A 363 -19.10 -4.78 12.16
N PHE A 364 -18.52 -3.57 12.03
CA PHE A 364 -17.64 -3.22 10.94
C PHE A 364 -16.37 -4.09 10.89
N TYR A 365 -15.77 -4.34 12.05
CA TYR A 365 -14.50 -5.07 12.18
C TYR A 365 -14.68 -6.59 12.22
N SER A 366 -15.90 -7.09 12.28
CA SER A 366 -16.21 -8.53 12.42
C SER A 366 -15.55 -9.41 11.35
N VAL A 367 -15.44 -8.92 10.12
CA VAL A 367 -14.93 -9.67 8.96
C VAL A 367 -13.42 -9.53 8.78
N PHE A 368 -12.72 -8.81 9.67
CA PHE A 368 -11.29 -8.54 9.52
C PHE A 368 -10.43 -9.81 9.39
N LEU A 369 -10.82 -10.93 10.02
CA LEU A 369 -10.18 -12.24 9.83
C LEU A 369 -10.13 -12.66 8.35
N GLY A 370 -11.16 -12.32 7.60
CA GLY A 370 -11.28 -12.63 6.17
C GLY A 370 -10.38 -11.79 5.26
N TYR A 371 -9.87 -10.65 5.74
CA TYR A 371 -8.95 -9.83 4.94
C TYR A 371 -7.65 -10.55 4.61
N GLY A 372 -7.19 -11.47 5.49
CA GLY A 372 -6.09 -12.35 5.18
C GLY A 372 -6.33 -13.17 3.92
N ILE A 373 -7.53 -13.74 3.76
CA ILE A 373 -7.92 -14.52 2.58
C ILE A 373 -7.94 -13.64 1.33
N MET A 374 -8.56 -12.49 1.42
CA MET A 374 -8.73 -11.57 0.29
C MET A 374 -7.38 -11.05 -0.23
N ILE A 375 -6.51 -10.56 0.65
CA ILE A 375 -5.22 -9.99 0.24
C ILE A 375 -4.26 -11.07 -0.27
N MET A 376 -4.25 -12.28 0.34
CA MET A 376 -3.42 -13.38 -0.14
C MET A 376 -3.89 -13.86 -1.52
N THR A 377 -5.20 -13.94 -1.76
CA THR A 377 -5.74 -14.36 -3.06
C THR A 377 -5.47 -13.31 -4.15
N LEU A 378 -5.62 -12.02 -3.84
CA LEU A 378 -5.27 -10.95 -4.76
C LEU A 378 -3.78 -11.03 -5.15
N THR A 379 -2.90 -11.16 -4.16
CA THR A 379 -1.46 -11.26 -4.38
C THR A 379 -1.08 -12.54 -5.13
N PHE A 380 -1.79 -13.64 -4.90
CA PHE A 380 -1.62 -14.87 -5.66
C PHE A 380 -1.87 -14.63 -7.16
N PHE A 381 -2.98 -14.00 -7.54
CA PHE A 381 -3.26 -13.68 -8.94
C PHE A 381 -2.23 -12.71 -9.54
N GLN A 382 -1.79 -11.72 -8.78
CA GLN A 382 -0.71 -10.82 -9.22
C GLN A 382 0.60 -11.59 -9.44
N ALA A 383 0.94 -12.54 -8.57
CA ALA A 383 2.18 -13.33 -8.64
C ALA A 383 2.22 -14.27 -9.86
N ILE A 384 1.09 -14.91 -10.20
CA ILE A 384 1.01 -15.78 -11.37
C ILE A 384 0.78 -15.01 -12.69
N GLY A 385 0.61 -13.67 -12.63
CA GLY A 385 0.36 -12.82 -13.80
C GLY A 385 -1.08 -12.81 -14.30
N ASP A 386 -2.05 -13.33 -13.53
CA ASP A 386 -3.48 -13.26 -13.86
C ASP A 386 -4.06 -11.87 -13.51
N ALA A 387 -3.71 -10.90 -14.34
CA ALA A 387 -4.13 -9.51 -14.18
C ALA A 387 -5.65 -9.34 -14.20
N LYS A 388 -6.36 -10.20 -14.96
CA LYS A 388 -7.83 -10.13 -15.08
C LYS A 388 -8.51 -10.50 -13.77
N SER A 389 -8.12 -11.61 -13.16
CA SER A 389 -8.68 -12.03 -11.87
C SER A 389 -8.33 -11.04 -10.76
N ALA A 390 -7.08 -10.55 -10.72
CA ALA A 390 -6.65 -9.55 -9.75
C ALA A 390 -7.43 -8.23 -9.90
N GLY A 391 -7.52 -7.69 -11.12
CA GLY A 391 -8.25 -6.45 -11.40
C GLY A 391 -9.74 -6.56 -11.10
N ASN A 392 -10.37 -7.66 -11.51
CA ASN A 392 -11.80 -7.88 -11.24
C ASN A 392 -12.11 -7.90 -9.74
N LEU A 393 -11.30 -8.56 -8.91
CA LEU A 393 -11.51 -8.57 -7.46
C LEU A 393 -11.49 -7.17 -6.86
N VAL A 394 -10.52 -6.34 -7.28
CA VAL A 394 -10.39 -4.95 -6.79
C VAL A 394 -11.57 -4.09 -7.26
N ILE A 395 -11.90 -4.14 -8.56
CA ILE A 395 -12.95 -3.31 -9.15
C ILE A 395 -14.33 -3.72 -8.62
N MET A 396 -14.61 -5.02 -8.54
CA MET A 396 -15.88 -5.50 -7.98
C MET A 396 -16.08 -5.03 -6.55
N ARG A 397 -15.05 -5.21 -5.70
CA ARG A 397 -15.13 -4.82 -4.29
C ARG A 397 -15.31 -3.32 -4.11
N GLN A 398 -14.46 -2.53 -4.74
CA GLN A 398 -14.32 -1.10 -4.40
C GLN A 398 -15.19 -0.18 -5.23
N ILE A 399 -15.56 -0.56 -6.46
CA ILE A 399 -16.38 0.28 -7.35
C ILE A 399 -17.76 -0.33 -7.55
N VAL A 400 -17.82 -1.54 -8.12
CA VAL A 400 -19.09 -2.09 -8.65
C VAL A 400 -20.08 -2.38 -7.55
N ILE A 401 -19.63 -2.88 -6.40
CA ILE A 401 -20.52 -3.24 -5.29
C ILE A 401 -20.51 -2.15 -4.22
N PHE A 402 -19.32 -1.71 -3.77
CA PHE A 402 -19.22 -0.82 -2.62
C PHE A 402 -19.85 0.56 -2.89
N VAL A 403 -19.50 1.23 -4.00
CA VAL A 403 -19.97 2.61 -4.24
C VAL A 403 -21.50 2.68 -4.36
N PRO A 404 -22.17 1.86 -5.20
CA PRO A 404 -23.63 1.87 -5.25
C PRO A 404 -24.28 1.48 -3.93
N ALA A 405 -23.78 0.45 -3.25
CA ALA A 405 -24.35 0.00 -1.98
C ALA A 405 -24.25 1.08 -0.89
N MET A 406 -23.11 1.76 -0.78
CA MET A 406 -22.89 2.83 0.21
C MET A 406 -23.66 4.13 -0.10
N ILE A 407 -24.10 4.33 -1.33
CA ILE A 407 -24.96 5.48 -1.70
C ILE A 407 -26.44 5.11 -1.50
N ILE A 408 -26.85 3.92 -1.94
CA ILE A 408 -28.26 3.53 -2.02
C ILE A 408 -28.77 3.00 -0.67
N LEU A 409 -28.07 2.07 -0.02
CA LEU A 409 -28.58 1.42 1.19
C LEU A 409 -28.80 2.37 2.38
N PRO A 410 -27.96 3.39 2.63
CA PRO A 410 -28.23 4.36 3.70
C PRO A 410 -29.50 5.17 3.48
N MET A 411 -29.97 5.32 2.23
CA MET A 411 -31.25 6.00 1.96
C MET A 411 -32.46 5.24 2.53
N PHE A 412 -32.37 3.92 2.67
CA PHE A 412 -33.44 3.05 3.15
C PHE A 412 -33.25 2.62 4.61
N LEU A 413 -32.02 2.38 5.05
CA LEU A 413 -31.68 1.80 6.34
C LEU A 413 -30.96 2.78 7.28
N GLY A 414 -30.73 4.03 6.83
CA GLY A 414 -30.08 5.08 7.61
C GLY A 414 -28.65 4.71 8.04
N LEU A 415 -28.28 5.15 9.26
CA LEU A 415 -26.95 4.98 9.82
C LEU A 415 -26.50 3.50 9.91
N ASN A 416 -27.42 2.58 10.20
CA ASN A 416 -27.08 1.17 10.33
C ASN A 416 -26.50 0.58 9.04
N ALA A 417 -26.98 1.03 7.88
CA ALA A 417 -26.44 0.59 6.61
C ALA A 417 -24.94 0.85 6.47
N ILE A 418 -24.45 1.96 7.01
CA ILE A 418 -23.05 2.37 6.89
C ILE A 418 -22.11 1.38 7.60
N TRP A 419 -22.56 0.81 8.70
CA TRP A 419 -21.77 -0.13 9.50
C TRP A 419 -21.91 -1.58 9.04
N VAL A 420 -23.08 -1.96 8.51
CA VAL A 420 -23.39 -3.35 8.12
C VAL A 420 -22.98 -3.64 6.66
N THR A 421 -23.08 -2.67 5.77
CA THR A 421 -22.84 -2.87 4.34
C THR A 421 -21.40 -3.31 4.02
N PRO A 422 -20.34 -2.65 4.53
CA PRO A 422 -18.97 -3.05 4.22
C PRO A 422 -18.64 -4.50 4.61
N PRO A 423 -18.95 -4.99 5.82
CA PRO A 423 -18.74 -6.40 6.16
C PRO A 423 -19.46 -7.37 5.23
N ILE A 424 -20.71 -7.09 4.84
CA ILE A 424 -21.46 -7.96 3.91
C ILE A 424 -20.76 -8.04 2.56
N ILE A 425 -20.32 -6.89 2.03
CA ILE A 425 -19.57 -6.84 0.76
C ILE A 425 -18.29 -7.65 0.88
N ASP A 426 -17.56 -7.48 1.98
CA ASP A 426 -16.29 -8.18 2.19
C ASP A 426 -16.48 -9.70 2.29
N ILE A 427 -17.53 -10.18 2.98
CA ILE A 427 -17.88 -11.61 2.98
C ILE A 427 -18.12 -12.11 1.55
N PHE A 428 -18.90 -11.38 0.76
CA PHE A 428 -19.18 -11.75 -0.62
C PHE A 428 -17.89 -11.83 -1.47
N ILE A 429 -17.01 -10.86 -1.33
CA ILE A 429 -15.71 -10.84 -2.03
C ILE A 429 -14.78 -11.95 -1.55
N ILE A 430 -14.79 -12.29 -0.27
CA ILE A 430 -14.02 -13.43 0.27
C ILE A 430 -14.49 -14.74 -0.37
N VAL A 431 -15.80 -14.95 -0.48
CA VAL A 431 -16.36 -16.13 -1.13
C VAL A 431 -15.96 -16.19 -2.61
N ILE A 432 -16.06 -15.07 -3.33
CA ILE A 432 -15.60 -14.98 -4.73
C ILE A 432 -14.09 -15.27 -4.82
N SER A 433 -13.28 -14.72 -3.91
CA SER A 433 -11.84 -14.94 -3.89
C SER A 433 -11.49 -16.41 -3.76
N ILE A 434 -12.14 -17.11 -2.83
CA ILE A 434 -11.96 -18.57 -2.63
C ILE A 434 -12.40 -19.33 -3.89
N PHE A 435 -13.56 -19.00 -4.45
CA PHE A 435 -14.07 -19.64 -5.67
C PHE A 435 -13.10 -19.49 -6.84
N LEU A 436 -12.62 -18.27 -7.09
CA LEU A 436 -11.67 -17.99 -8.18
C LEU A 436 -10.33 -18.73 -7.95
N TYR A 437 -9.83 -18.75 -6.71
CA TYR A 437 -8.64 -19.51 -6.37
C TYR A 437 -8.81 -21.01 -6.68
N ILE A 438 -9.89 -21.63 -6.19
CA ILE A 438 -10.18 -23.05 -6.42
C ILE A 438 -10.30 -23.35 -7.92
N LYS A 439 -10.99 -22.49 -8.68
CA LYS A 439 -11.13 -22.62 -10.12
C LYS A 439 -9.79 -22.57 -10.85
N THR A 440 -8.91 -21.68 -10.43
CA THR A 440 -7.58 -21.48 -11.04
C THR A 440 -6.65 -22.64 -10.72
N ILE A 441 -6.63 -23.09 -9.46
CA ILE A 441 -5.70 -24.12 -9.01
C ILE A 441 -6.04 -25.51 -9.59
N LYS A 442 -7.31 -25.74 -9.98
CA LYS A 442 -7.71 -26.96 -10.70
C LYS A 442 -7.08 -27.07 -12.10
N LYS A 443 -6.63 -25.95 -12.66
CA LYS A 443 -5.95 -25.91 -13.97
C LYS A 443 -4.46 -26.25 -13.86
N PHE A 444 -3.91 -26.27 -12.65
CA PHE A 444 -2.52 -26.61 -12.40
C PHE A 444 -2.38 -28.14 -12.37
N LYS A 445 -2.02 -28.68 -13.51
CA LYS A 445 -1.73 -30.11 -13.69
C LYS A 445 -0.27 -30.41 -13.48
#